data_45ecb117dc3e6ee33eeb146a35df8a02
#
_entry.id   45ecb117dc3e6ee33eeb146a35df8a02
#
_cell.length_a   1.000
_cell.length_b   1.000
_cell.length_c   1.000
_cell.angle_alpha   90.00
_cell.angle_beta   90.00
_cell.angle_gamma   90.00
#
_symmetry.space_group_name_H-M   'P 1'
#
loop_
_entity.id
_entity.type
_entity.pdbx_description
1 polymer ?
#
loop_
_entity_poly.entity_id
_entity_poly.type
_entity_poly.pdbx_seq_one_letter_code
_entity_poly.pdbx_strand_id
1 'polypeptide(L)'
;MRLIPIKVESYAGAKADETPRRFTWKARGIEVQEVLDRWHQVESQPEWPQADYFKVRGLDEHEYLLKHDLESDEWYLGWKR
;
A
#
# COMPACT_ATOMS: atom_id res chain seq x y z
N MET A 1 -6.94 -13.27 -2.91
CA MET A 1 -5.95 -12.39 -2.26
C MET A 1 -6.43 -12.06 -0.86
N ARG A 2 -5.56 -12.17 0.10
CA ARG A 2 -5.87 -11.78 1.48
C ARG A 2 -5.31 -10.40 1.73
N LEU A 3 -6.08 -9.59 2.44
CA LEU A 3 -5.63 -8.26 2.84
C LEU A 3 -5.37 -8.27 4.34
N ILE A 4 -4.17 -7.87 4.71
CA ILE A 4 -3.74 -7.85 6.10
C ILE A 4 -3.51 -6.41 6.49
N PRO A 5 -4.20 -5.91 7.53
CA PRO A 5 -3.98 -4.53 7.97
C PRO A 5 -2.54 -4.33 8.41
N ILE A 6 -1.94 -3.23 7.96
CA ILE A 6 -0.57 -2.88 8.30
C ILE A 6 -0.48 -1.40 8.58
N LYS A 7 0.63 -1.00 9.17
CA LYS A 7 0.95 0.41 9.35
C LYS A 7 1.96 0.81 8.31
N VAL A 8 1.70 1.92 7.65
CA VAL A 8 2.57 2.43 6.61
C VAL A 8 2.98 3.84 6.94
N GLU A 9 4.27 4.11 6.81
CA GLU A 9 4.78 5.47 6.82
C GLU A 9 4.91 5.90 5.39
N SER A 10 4.23 6.96 5.04
CA SER A 10 4.23 7.43 3.68
C SER A 10 4.89 8.79 3.60
N TYR A 11 5.38 9.08 2.42
CA TYR A 11 5.92 10.40 2.15
C TYR A 11 4.77 11.25 1.61
N ALA A 12 4.36 12.23 2.39
CA ALA A 12 3.33 13.15 1.96
C ALA A 12 4.02 14.39 1.42
N GLY A 13 4.04 14.52 0.12
CA GLY A 13 4.54 15.73 -0.50
C GLY A 13 3.51 16.84 -0.36
N ALA A 14 3.82 17.96 -0.98
CA ALA A 14 2.93 19.12 -0.92
C ALA A 14 1.57 18.86 -1.55
N LYS A 15 1.40 17.76 -2.23
CA LYS A 15 0.17 17.45 -2.95
C LYS A 15 -0.37 16.12 -2.52
N ALA A 16 -0.59 15.84 -1.38
CA ALA A 16 -1.37 14.71 -0.92
C ALA A 16 -1.16 13.38 -1.65
N ASP A 17 -0.12 13.27 -2.43
CA ASP A 17 0.19 12.05 -3.16
C ASP A 17 1.04 11.19 -2.23
N GLU A 18 0.38 10.37 -1.45
CA GLU A 18 1.09 9.57 -0.48
C GLU A 18 1.77 8.39 -1.15
N THR A 19 3.08 8.32 -1.02
CA THR A 19 3.86 7.21 -1.53
C THR A 19 4.41 6.44 -0.34
N PRO A 20 4.18 5.12 -0.27
CA PRO A 20 4.66 4.36 0.87
C PRO A 20 6.18 4.31 0.89
N ARG A 21 6.76 4.57 2.05
CA ARG A 21 8.21 4.53 2.24
C ARG A 21 8.63 3.38 3.10
N ARG A 22 7.80 3.01 4.06
CA ARG A 22 8.11 1.95 5.00
C ARG A 22 6.80 1.39 5.53
N PHE A 23 6.77 0.11 5.77
CA PHE A 23 5.60 -0.50 6.38
C PHE A 23 6.04 -1.53 7.41
N THR A 24 5.15 -1.80 8.36
CA THR A 24 5.41 -2.76 9.42
C THR A 24 4.53 -3.97 9.19
N TRP A 25 5.16 -5.13 9.14
CA TRP A 25 4.49 -6.39 8.96
C TRP A 25 5.13 -7.42 9.89
N LYS A 26 4.29 -8.07 10.70
CA LYS A 26 4.77 -9.07 11.67
C LYS A 26 5.87 -8.51 12.55
N ALA A 27 5.64 -7.31 13.08
CA ALA A 27 6.57 -6.62 13.96
C ALA A 27 7.92 -6.29 13.32
N ARG A 28 8.00 -6.34 11.99
CA ARG A 28 9.20 -5.99 11.25
C ARG A 28 8.96 -4.76 10.42
N GLY A 29 9.88 -3.81 10.48
CA GLY A 29 9.83 -2.66 9.60
C GLY A 29 10.51 -2.99 8.29
N ILE A 30 9.80 -2.76 7.18
CA ILE A 30 10.34 -3.03 5.86
C ILE A 30 10.35 -1.72 5.10
N GLU A 31 11.54 -1.28 4.70
CA GLU A 31 11.65 -0.06 3.92
C GLU A 31 11.42 -0.36 2.45
N VAL A 32 10.71 0.56 1.80
CA VAL A 32 10.44 0.42 0.38
C VAL A 32 11.66 0.92 -0.38
N GLN A 33 12.25 0.05 -1.17
CA GLN A 33 13.38 0.39 -2.00
C GLN A 33 12.92 1.08 -3.28
N GLU A 34 11.83 0.57 -3.86
CA GLU A 34 11.36 1.08 -5.13
C GLU A 34 9.88 0.79 -5.28
N VAL A 35 9.14 1.75 -5.83
CA VAL A 35 7.76 1.52 -6.22
C VAL A 35 7.79 1.03 -7.67
N LEU A 36 7.39 -0.21 -7.87
CA LEU A 36 7.45 -0.85 -9.17
C LEU A 36 6.26 -0.49 -10.04
N ASP A 37 5.10 -0.30 -9.41
CA ASP A 37 3.90 0.02 -10.13
C ASP A 37 2.91 0.66 -9.15
N ARG A 38 2.03 1.46 -9.68
CA ARG A 38 0.95 2.04 -8.88
C ARG A 38 -0.25 2.26 -9.77
N TRP A 39 -1.43 2.06 -9.20
CA TRP A 39 -2.67 2.35 -9.94
C TRP A 39 -3.76 2.69 -8.96
N HIS A 40 -4.72 3.41 -9.46
CA HIS A 40 -5.89 3.83 -8.71
C HIS A 40 -7.07 3.00 -9.17
N GLN A 41 -7.73 2.36 -8.22
CA GLN A 41 -8.87 1.53 -8.53
C GLN A 41 -10.16 2.20 -8.07
N VAL A 42 -11.05 2.41 -9.00
CA VAL A 42 -12.39 2.92 -8.73
C VAL A 42 -13.35 1.83 -9.14
N GLU A 43 -14.06 1.29 -8.16
CA GLU A 43 -15.03 0.26 -8.46
C GLU A 43 -16.29 0.88 -9.04
N SER A 44 -16.92 0.14 -9.94
CA SER A 44 -18.17 0.61 -10.52
C SER A 44 -19.33 0.55 -9.53
N GLN A 45 -19.16 -0.18 -8.45
CA GLN A 45 -20.19 -0.30 -7.42
C GLN A 45 -19.96 0.71 -6.33
N PRO A 46 -20.95 1.55 -6.03
CA PRO A 46 -20.75 2.65 -5.08
C PRO A 46 -20.39 2.22 -3.67
N GLU A 47 -20.73 1.01 -3.27
CA GLU A 47 -20.42 0.55 -1.94
C GLU A 47 -18.98 0.11 -1.77
N TRP A 48 -18.20 0.09 -2.84
CA TRP A 48 -16.80 -0.32 -2.77
C TRP A 48 -15.93 0.92 -2.72
N PRO A 49 -15.11 1.06 -1.70
CA PRO A 49 -14.28 2.26 -1.56
C PRO A 49 -13.18 2.32 -2.62
N GLN A 50 -12.82 3.54 -2.95
CA GLN A 50 -11.69 3.78 -3.83
C GLN A 50 -10.39 3.44 -3.09
N ALA A 51 -9.44 2.93 -3.82
CA ALA A 51 -8.16 2.57 -3.24
C ALA A 51 -7.03 2.79 -4.21
N ASP A 52 -5.88 3.12 -3.66
CA ASP A 52 -4.63 3.14 -4.42
C ASP A 52 -3.86 1.87 -4.13
N TYR A 53 -3.31 1.29 -5.18
CA TYR A 53 -2.49 0.10 -5.06
C TYR A 53 -1.06 0.42 -5.44
N PHE A 54 -0.13 -0.15 -4.71
CA PHE A 54 1.29 0.03 -4.97
C PHE A 54 1.97 -1.32 -4.97
N LYS A 55 2.65 -1.62 -6.05
CA LYS A 55 3.52 -2.79 -6.07
C LYS A 55 4.92 -2.28 -5.77
N VAL A 56 5.50 -2.75 -4.69
CA VAL A 56 6.78 -2.22 -4.20
C VAL A 56 7.78 -3.33 -4.02
N ARG A 57 9.05 -2.96 -4.07
CA ARG A 57 10.14 -3.84 -3.67
C ARG A 57 10.71 -3.32 -2.36
N GLY A 58 10.80 -4.19 -1.37
CA GLY A 58 11.42 -3.83 -0.11
C GLY A 58 12.92 -3.96 -0.17
N LEU A 59 13.60 -3.39 0.82
CA LEU A 59 15.04 -3.55 0.93
C LEU A 59 15.45 -5.00 1.16
N ASP A 60 14.51 -5.83 1.58
CA ASP A 60 14.74 -7.27 1.72
C ASP A 60 14.65 -8.00 0.38
N GLU A 61 14.50 -7.24 -0.72
CA GLU A 61 14.44 -7.75 -2.09
C GLU A 61 13.19 -8.56 -2.40
N HIS A 62 12.19 -8.49 -1.54
CA HIS A 62 10.90 -9.10 -1.82
C HIS A 62 9.92 -8.06 -2.37
N GLU A 63 8.99 -8.54 -3.18
CA GLU A 63 7.95 -7.67 -3.72
C GLU A 63 6.68 -7.81 -2.91
N TYR A 64 6.03 -6.68 -2.72
CA TYR A 64 4.82 -6.60 -1.91
C TYR A 64 3.76 -5.79 -2.64
N LEU A 65 2.51 -6.14 -2.39
CA LEU A 65 1.39 -5.35 -2.88
C LEU A 65 0.77 -4.63 -1.69
N LEU A 66 0.72 -3.31 -1.78
CA LEU A 66 0.14 -2.48 -0.72
C LEU A 66 -1.13 -1.84 -1.25
N LYS A 67 -2.16 -1.85 -0.43
CA LYS A 67 -3.43 -1.20 -0.75
C LYS A 67 -3.67 -0.08 0.24
N HIS A 68 -3.93 1.10 -0.27
CA HIS A 68 -4.31 2.24 0.55
C HIS A 68 -5.79 2.54 0.32
N ASP A 69 -6.61 2.27 1.32
CA ASP A 69 -8.03 2.56 1.25
C ASP A 69 -8.20 4.05 1.50
N LEU A 70 -8.64 4.77 0.49
CA LEU A 70 -8.70 6.22 0.55
C LEU A 70 -9.84 6.74 1.42
N GLU A 71 -10.86 5.92 1.61
CA GLU A 71 -11.99 6.33 2.42
C GLU A 71 -11.69 6.24 3.91
N SER A 72 -11.09 5.14 4.32
CA SER A 72 -10.76 4.94 5.73
C SER A 72 -9.35 5.38 6.09
N ASP A 73 -8.55 5.69 5.08
CA ASP A 73 -7.13 6.02 5.25
C ASP A 73 -6.36 4.90 5.93
N GLU A 74 -6.70 3.69 5.58
CA GLU A 74 -6.03 2.51 6.13
C GLU A 74 -5.24 1.80 5.05
N TRP A 75 -4.17 1.14 5.47
CA TRP A 75 -3.31 0.42 4.57
C TRP A 75 -3.39 -1.08 4.82
N TYR A 76 -3.25 -1.83 3.74
CA TYR A 76 -3.31 -3.28 3.80
C TYR A 76 -2.18 -3.87 2.98
N LEU A 77 -1.67 -5.01 3.43
CA LEU A 77 -0.73 -5.79 2.66
C LEU A 77 -1.52 -6.87 1.92
N GLY A 78 -1.39 -6.89 0.62
CA GLY A 78 -1.99 -7.95 -0.16
C GLY A 78 -1.11 -9.18 -0.13
N TRP A 79 -1.64 -10.25 0.41
CA TRP A 79 -0.91 -11.50 0.48
C TRP A 79 -1.36 -12.40 -0.65
N LYS A 80 -0.44 -12.73 -1.50
CA LYS A 80 -0.74 -13.57 -2.65
C LYS A 80 -0.04 -14.90 -2.49
N ARG A 81 -0.80 -15.94 -2.67
CA ARG A 81 -0.27 -17.28 -2.58
C ARG A 81 0.05 -17.83 -3.94
#